data_b6968be96de2525f1671187a93c8ca8e
#
_entry.id   b6968be96de2525f1671187a93c8ca8e
#
_cell.length_a   1.000
_cell.length_b   1.000
_cell.length_c   1.000
_cell.angle_alpha   90.00
_cell.angle_beta   90.00
_cell.angle_gamma   90.00
#
_symmetry.space_group_name_H-M   'P 1'
#
loop_
_entity.id
_entity.type
_entity.pdbx_description
1 polymer ?
#
loop_
_entity_poly.entity_id
_entity_poly.type
_entity_poly.pdbx_seq_one_letter_code
_entity_poly.pdbx_strand_id
1 'polypeptide(L)'
;MSGDMAAGAIIRQLMDGLVGTDAEGKTIPALAEKWESEGERIWTFHLRDAKWSNGDPITAEDFVYSFRRLADPATGAPFGSYLVDAQVENAEDILNGKAKPETLGVKALDAKTLQFTLIAPVPYFPDMLIQQFTFPVHRATVEKYGNKWTQPGHYVSSGAYLLTDWKVNSHINMERNPNYYDKDKVAIPKAVFLSGSGEYNRYRANEIDVTYGIPSDQVKVADIEFPGQVKRTTSLCSWYLEPNHEAAPFNDPRVRKALNMLTRRDIVVKVGGRGDTPAFQLTPPQMQGVIPVYPEWKEWTPEKRIETARKLLNEAGYNDDHPLEFDILYSTSEASKKQITAVQSVWKAAIPFIRPTLSNEEWKTYLDTRAQGNFKVSFSGWCSDFNDPAGMLNILKSNNSNNAFRYKSAAFDTFMNNTLKDGVSKEARSQLYADAEKQLQEDAALIPLYHQVEVRMVKPDIIGYSDKDPLRNYTVKSWSFAPKK
;
A
#
# COMPACT_ATOMS: atom_id res chain seq x y z
N MET A 1 11.55 -10.92 6.81
CA MET A 1 10.36 -10.05 7.02
C MET A 1 9.34 -10.41 5.97
N SER A 2 8.10 -10.61 6.35
CA SER A 2 7.03 -10.95 5.40
C SER A 2 6.57 -9.69 4.66
N GLY A 3 6.32 -9.83 3.36
CA GLY A 3 5.81 -8.76 2.50
C GLY A 3 4.30 -8.69 2.43
N ASP A 4 3.57 -9.54 3.16
CA ASP A 4 2.13 -9.52 3.13
C ASP A 4 1.51 -8.63 4.24
N MET A 5 0.33 -8.10 3.96
CA MET A 5 -0.38 -7.18 4.85
C MET A 5 -0.82 -7.83 6.17
N ALA A 6 -1.12 -9.13 6.16
CA ALA A 6 -1.54 -9.85 7.36
C ALA A 6 -0.36 -9.99 8.34
N ALA A 7 0.83 -10.32 7.83
CA ALA A 7 2.05 -10.32 8.64
C ALA A 7 2.37 -8.92 9.17
N GLY A 8 2.17 -7.87 8.37
CA GLY A 8 2.31 -6.47 8.81
C GLY A 8 1.42 -6.15 10.00
N ALA A 9 0.16 -6.56 9.97
CA ALA A 9 -0.78 -6.37 11.09
C ALA A 9 -0.31 -7.03 12.39
N ILE A 10 0.31 -8.21 12.30
CA ILE A 10 0.88 -8.93 13.44
C ILE A 10 2.15 -8.26 13.96
N ILE A 11 3.07 -7.90 13.05
CA ILE A 11 4.34 -7.26 13.43
C ILE A 11 4.10 -5.94 14.18
N ARG A 12 3.11 -5.15 13.77
CA ARG A 12 2.72 -3.88 14.45
C ARG A 12 2.19 -4.06 15.89
N GLN A 13 1.82 -5.27 16.30
CA GLN A 13 1.50 -5.55 17.70
C GLN A 13 2.76 -5.84 18.52
N LEU A 14 3.74 -6.51 17.90
CA LEU A 14 4.96 -7.00 18.53
C LEU A 14 6.10 -5.97 18.52
N MET A 15 6.07 -5.04 17.57
CA MET A 15 7.18 -4.10 17.32
C MET A 15 6.64 -2.68 17.18
N ASP A 16 7.37 -1.71 17.72
CA ASP A 16 7.22 -0.29 17.43
C ASP A 16 8.44 0.21 16.65
N GLY A 17 8.21 1.19 15.75
CA GLY A 17 9.25 1.91 15.01
C GLY A 17 9.63 3.24 15.64
N LEU A 18 10.38 4.07 14.91
CA LEU A 18 10.68 5.46 15.30
C LEU A 18 9.39 6.26 15.48
N VAL A 19 8.45 6.07 14.57
CA VAL A 19 7.16 6.74 14.53
C VAL A 19 6.03 5.71 14.45
N GLY A 20 4.83 6.14 14.81
CA GLY A 20 3.59 5.39 14.68
C GLY A 20 2.52 6.21 13.98
N THR A 21 1.27 5.75 14.01
CA THR A 21 0.12 6.48 13.49
C THR A 21 -0.95 6.68 14.56
N ASP A 22 -1.66 7.80 14.50
CA ASP A 22 -2.87 8.02 15.28
C ASP A 22 -4.09 7.34 14.64
N ALA A 23 -5.27 7.57 15.21
CA ALA A 23 -6.53 7.01 14.74
C ALA A 23 -6.97 7.51 13.35
N GLU A 24 -6.33 8.54 12.82
CA GLU A 24 -6.60 9.13 11.50
C GLU A 24 -5.47 8.83 10.49
N GLY A 25 -4.47 8.04 10.90
CA GLY A 25 -3.32 7.68 10.08
C GLY A 25 -2.25 8.76 9.98
N LYS A 26 -2.27 9.79 10.83
CA LYS A 26 -1.21 10.78 10.90
C LYS A 26 -0.01 10.22 11.63
N THR A 27 1.18 10.55 11.15
CA THR A 27 2.43 10.18 11.80
C THR A 27 2.59 10.87 13.16
N ILE A 28 2.84 10.07 14.18
CA ILE A 28 3.02 10.51 15.56
C ILE A 28 4.30 9.90 16.16
N PRO A 29 4.83 10.49 17.26
CA PRO A 29 5.94 9.91 18.01
C PRO A 29 5.66 8.49 18.50
N ALA A 30 6.67 7.60 18.37
CA ALA A 30 6.67 6.26 18.98
C ALA A 30 7.97 6.04 19.74
N LEU A 31 8.95 5.24 19.27
CA LEU A 31 10.24 5.12 19.93
C LEU A 31 11.07 6.42 19.83
N ALA A 32 10.84 7.24 18.80
CA ALA A 32 11.31 8.63 18.79
C ALA A 32 10.26 9.54 19.45
N GLU A 33 10.69 10.43 20.36
CA GLU A 33 9.80 11.43 20.98
C GLU A 33 9.59 12.64 20.09
N LYS A 34 10.60 12.97 19.28
CA LYS A 34 10.61 14.09 18.33
C LYS A 34 11.63 13.84 17.24
N TRP A 35 11.50 14.62 16.19
CA TRP A 35 12.47 14.68 15.10
C TRP A 35 12.51 16.08 14.49
N GLU A 36 13.61 16.41 13.87
CA GLU A 36 13.83 17.62 13.09
C GLU A 36 14.62 17.29 11.82
N SER A 37 14.59 18.22 10.86
CA SER A 37 15.37 18.09 9.64
C SER A 37 16.11 19.36 9.26
N GLU A 38 17.26 19.20 8.61
CA GLU A 38 17.97 20.24 7.90
C GLU A 38 17.77 20.06 6.39
N GLY A 39 17.02 20.98 5.76
CA GLY A 39 16.73 20.94 4.33
C GLY A 39 16.01 19.68 3.85
N GLU A 40 15.23 19.02 4.73
CA GLU A 40 14.53 17.76 4.44
C GLU A 40 15.46 16.62 3.95
N ARG A 41 16.79 16.78 4.19
CA ARG A 41 17.85 15.83 3.80
C ARG A 41 18.52 15.17 4.99
N ILE A 42 18.79 15.92 6.05
CA ILE A 42 19.38 15.40 7.28
C ILE A 42 18.28 15.33 8.31
N TRP A 43 17.85 14.13 8.64
CA TRP A 43 16.79 13.88 9.61
C TRP A 43 17.37 13.36 10.91
N THR A 44 17.09 14.02 12.03
CA THR A 44 17.57 13.65 13.36
C THR A 44 16.39 13.26 14.24
N PHE A 45 16.43 12.04 14.79
CA PHE A 45 15.40 11.47 15.66
C PHE A 45 15.94 11.31 17.07
N HIS A 46 15.19 11.79 18.06
CA HIS A 46 15.52 11.68 19.47
C HIS A 46 14.68 10.58 20.13
N LEU A 47 15.35 9.53 20.64
CA LEU A 47 14.71 8.36 21.18
C LEU A 47 14.31 8.57 22.64
N ARG A 48 13.13 8.07 23.00
CA ARG A 48 12.70 7.99 24.40
C ARG A 48 13.44 6.90 25.16
N ASP A 49 13.30 6.93 26.50
CA ASP A 49 13.70 5.80 27.32
C ASP A 49 12.71 4.65 27.11
N ALA A 50 13.17 3.60 26.46
CA ALA A 50 12.40 2.41 26.16
C ALA A 50 13.26 1.17 26.31
N LYS A 51 12.62 0.03 26.54
CA LYS A 51 13.27 -1.26 26.70
C LYS A 51 12.69 -2.29 25.74
N TRP A 52 13.54 -3.17 25.29
CA TRP A 52 13.14 -4.41 24.70
C TRP A 52 12.39 -5.29 25.71
N SER A 53 11.61 -6.23 25.25
CA SER A 53 10.82 -7.13 26.12
C SER A 53 11.68 -7.98 27.07
N ASN A 54 12.95 -8.22 26.76
CA ASN A 54 13.91 -8.90 27.62
C ASN A 54 14.56 -7.98 28.67
N GLY A 55 14.25 -6.67 28.65
CA GLY A 55 14.75 -5.68 29.59
C GLY A 55 15.96 -4.86 29.11
N ASP A 56 16.58 -5.24 27.99
CA ASP A 56 17.68 -4.47 27.39
C ASP A 56 17.21 -3.08 26.95
N PRO A 57 18.03 -2.01 27.02
CA PRO A 57 17.68 -0.70 26.54
C PRO A 57 17.55 -0.69 25.01
N ILE A 58 16.58 0.05 24.47
CA ILE A 58 16.49 0.34 23.05
C ILE A 58 17.36 1.58 22.77
N THR A 59 18.26 1.46 21.80
CA THR A 59 19.24 2.49 21.46
C THR A 59 19.22 2.82 19.97
N ALA A 60 19.88 3.93 19.59
CA ALA A 60 20.05 4.32 18.19
C ALA A 60 20.83 3.26 17.38
N GLU A 61 21.75 2.51 18.02
CA GLU A 61 22.49 1.42 17.36
C GLU A 61 21.58 0.26 16.92
N ASP A 62 20.47 -0.01 17.63
CA ASP A 62 19.50 -1.03 17.20
C ASP A 62 18.86 -0.66 15.85
N PHE A 63 18.60 0.63 15.65
CA PHE A 63 18.10 1.14 14.38
C PHE A 63 19.18 1.11 13.29
N VAL A 64 20.39 1.56 13.58
CA VAL A 64 21.52 1.50 12.62
C VAL A 64 21.73 0.08 12.13
N TYR A 65 21.78 -0.89 13.05
CA TYR A 65 21.87 -2.32 12.71
C TYR A 65 20.71 -2.76 11.81
N SER A 66 19.50 -2.40 12.16
CA SER A 66 18.27 -2.84 11.45
C SER A 66 18.17 -2.27 10.05
N PHE A 67 18.50 -0.98 9.85
CA PHE A 67 18.51 -0.34 8.54
C PHE A 67 19.62 -0.88 7.64
N ARG A 68 20.83 -1.08 8.17
CA ARG A 68 21.92 -1.74 7.44
C ARG A 68 21.56 -3.15 7.00
N ARG A 69 20.91 -3.91 7.90
CA ARG A 69 20.42 -5.23 7.62
C ARG A 69 19.29 -5.22 6.55
N LEU A 70 18.43 -4.20 6.54
CA LEU A 70 17.39 -4.04 5.51
C LEU A 70 17.99 -3.74 4.14
N ALA A 71 19.04 -2.91 4.07
CA ALA A 71 19.73 -2.55 2.83
C ALA A 71 20.62 -3.67 2.29
N ASP A 72 21.11 -4.58 3.15
CA ASP A 72 22.06 -5.61 2.79
C ASP A 72 21.42 -6.69 1.90
N PRO A 73 21.86 -6.84 0.62
CA PRO A 73 21.33 -7.88 -0.26
C PRO A 73 21.53 -9.30 0.27
N ALA A 74 22.55 -9.54 1.11
CA ALA A 74 22.76 -10.85 1.75
C ALA A 74 21.64 -11.23 2.74
N THR A 75 20.90 -10.25 3.25
CA THR A 75 19.72 -10.50 4.09
C THR A 75 18.53 -11.03 3.27
N GLY A 76 18.48 -10.76 1.96
CA GLY A 76 17.35 -11.12 1.10
C GLY A 76 16.04 -10.46 1.53
N ALA A 77 16.10 -9.23 2.08
CA ALA A 77 14.93 -8.51 2.54
C ALA A 77 14.07 -8.07 1.34
N PRO A 78 12.75 -8.38 1.29
CA PRO A 78 11.88 -8.04 0.16
C PRO A 78 11.78 -6.53 -0.12
N PHE A 79 12.06 -5.70 0.89
CA PHE A 79 11.90 -4.24 0.83
C PHE A 79 13.23 -3.47 0.93
N GLY A 80 14.36 -4.07 0.52
CA GLY A 80 15.65 -3.37 0.47
C GLY A 80 15.61 -2.12 -0.41
N SER A 81 14.89 -2.15 -1.53
CA SER A 81 14.69 -1.02 -2.44
C SER A 81 13.92 0.16 -1.82
N TYR A 82 13.19 -0.05 -0.73
CA TYR A 82 12.44 1.02 -0.06
C TYR A 82 13.34 2.17 0.43
N LEU A 83 14.56 1.84 0.84
CA LEU A 83 15.54 2.86 1.26
C LEU A 83 16.08 3.66 0.06
N VAL A 84 16.06 3.09 -1.13
CA VAL A 84 16.36 3.81 -2.39
C VAL A 84 15.23 4.81 -2.69
N ASP A 85 13.98 4.37 -2.59
CA ASP A 85 12.81 5.24 -2.77
C ASP A 85 12.77 6.36 -1.71
N ALA A 86 13.22 6.07 -0.49
CA ALA A 86 13.40 7.04 0.59
C ALA A 86 14.63 7.95 0.42
N GLN A 87 15.39 7.81 -0.66
CA GLN A 87 16.59 8.60 -0.99
C GLN A 87 17.68 8.51 0.08
N VAL A 88 17.78 7.41 0.83
CA VAL A 88 18.86 7.25 1.82
C VAL A 88 20.20 7.11 1.12
N GLU A 89 21.19 7.89 1.56
CA GLU A 89 22.54 7.91 0.98
C GLU A 89 23.14 6.50 0.93
N ASN A 90 23.74 6.14 -0.21
CA ASN A 90 24.33 4.83 -0.54
C ASN A 90 23.35 3.64 -0.59
N ALA A 91 22.05 3.81 -0.37
CA ALA A 91 21.10 2.69 -0.38
C ALA A 91 21.10 1.94 -1.71
N GLU A 92 21.12 2.63 -2.85
CA GLU A 92 21.15 2.03 -4.19
C GLU A 92 22.45 1.26 -4.46
N ASP A 93 23.61 1.83 -4.11
CA ASP A 93 24.91 1.19 -4.32
C ASP A 93 25.06 -0.06 -3.43
N ILE A 94 24.54 -0.03 -2.21
CA ILE A 94 24.51 -1.20 -1.32
C ILE A 94 23.62 -2.29 -1.90
N LEU A 95 22.39 -1.94 -2.31
CA LEU A 95 21.44 -2.90 -2.89
C LEU A 95 22.00 -3.59 -4.14
N ASN A 96 22.77 -2.84 -4.94
CA ASN A 96 23.45 -3.34 -6.15
C ASN A 96 24.80 -4.03 -5.88
N GLY A 97 25.21 -4.17 -4.61
CA GLY A 97 26.46 -4.80 -4.21
C GLY A 97 27.73 -3.98 -4.51
N LYS A 98 27.58 -2.68 -4.80
CA LYS A 98 28.70 -1.77 -5.11
C LYS A 98 29.29 -1.11 -3.86
N ALA A 99 28.54 -1.04 -2.78
CA ALA A 99 28.94 -0.48 -1.49
C ALA A 99 28.61 -1.43 -0.33
N LYS A 100 29.29 -1.25 0.82
CA LYS A 100 29.05 -2.05 2.01
C LYS A 100 27.88 -1.48 2.83
N PRO A 101 27.09 -2.32 3.56
CA PRO A 101 25.99 -1.86 4.42
C PRO A 101 26.38 -0.80 5.45
N GLU A 102 27.64 -0.81 5.91
CA GLU A 102 28.17 0.18 6.88
C GLU A 102 28.21 1.60 6.33
N THR A 103 28.19 1.78 5.02
CA THR A 103 28.21 3.09 4.35
C THR A 103 26.83 3.72 4.19
N LEU A 104 25.76 3.01 4.58
CA LEU A 104 24.39 3.53 4.53
C LEU A 104 24.29 4.85 5.29
N GLY A 105 23.60 5.82 4.72
CA GLY A 105 23.36 7.14 5.32
C GLY A 105 22.51 7.10 6.60
N VAL A 106 22.92 6.27 7.58
CA VAL A 106 22.30 6.16 8.90
C VAL A 106 23.38 5.99 9.96
N LYS A 107 23.32 6.79 11.05
CA LYS A 107 24.28 6.72 12.13
C LYS A 107 23.65 7.05 13.48
N ALA A 108 24.16 6.45 14.54
CA ALA A 108 23.92 6.86 15.92
C ALA A 108 24.92 7.98 16.26
N LEU A 109 24.41 9.14 16.66
CA LEU A 109 25.26 10.24 17.18
C LEU A 109 25.60 9.98 18.64
N ASP A 110 24.68 9.38 19.36
CA ASP A 110 24.80 8.84 20.70
C ASP A 110 23.73 7.74 20.91
N ALA A 111 23.59 7.21 22.11
CA ALA A 111 22.66 6.12 22.42
C ALA A 111 21.17 6.48 22.15
N LYS A 112 20.83 7.77 22.13
CA LYS A 112 19.44 8.26 21.98
C LYS A 112 19.22 9.16 20.77
N THR A 113 20.24 9.39 19.96
CA THR A 113 20.15 10.28 18.80
C THR A 113 20.53 9.54 17.54
N LEU A 114 19.55 9.34 16.65
CA LEU A 114 19.69 8.69 15.35
C LEU A 114 19.60 9.72 14.24
N GLN A 115 20.52 9.68 13.27
CA GLN A 115 20.53 10.59 12.14
C GLN A 115 20.55 9.84 10.81
N PHE A 116 19.71 10.31 9.88
CA PHE A 116 19.70 9.88 8.48
C PHE A 116 20.24 11.00 7.58
N THR A 117 20.96 10.60 6.54
CA THR A 117 21.39 11.48 5.44
C THR A 117 20.71 10.99 4.16
N LEU A 118 19.98 11.89 3.48
CA LEU A 118 19.30 11.63 2.23
C LEU A 118 20.01 12.36 1.09
N ILE A 119 19.99 11.79 -0.11
CA ILE A 119 20.60 12.39 -1.33
C ILE A 119 19.70 13.46 -1.95
N ALA A 120 18.42 13.50 -1.58
CA ALA A 120 17.45 14.51 -2.02
C ALA A 120 16.53 14.94 -0.85
N PRO A 121 15.86 16.11 -0.92
CA PRO A 121 14.87 16.50 0.08
C PRO A 121 13.66 15.57 0.04
N VAL A 122 13.34 14.92 1.16
CA VAL A 122 12.16 14.06 1.30
C VAL A 122 11.37 14.51 2.52
N PRO A 123 10.40 15.42 2.38
CA PRO A 123 9.63 15.98 3.51
C PRO A 123 8.72 14.95 4.17
N TYR A 124 8.32 13.91 3.46
CA TYR A 124 7.50 12.79 3.95
C TYR A 124 8.35 11.62 4.48
N PHE A 125 9.66 11.81 4.69
CA PHE A 125 10.53 10.74 5.18
C PHE A 125 10.05 10.14 6.52
N PRO A 126 9.59 10.90 7.52
CA PRO A 126 9.00 10.31 8.73
C PRO A 126 7.78 9.44 8.45
N ASP A 127 6.94 9.81 7.47
CA ASP A 127 5.76 9.03 7.09
C ASP A 127 6.16 7.68 6.46
N MET A 128 7.30 7.61 5.79
CA MET A 128 7.84 6.35 5.27
C MET A 128 8.27 5.40 6.40
N LEU A 129 8.69 5.92 7.55
CA LEU A 129 9.16 5.12 8.68
C LEU A 129 8.06 4.46 9.53
N ILE A 130 6.79 4.64 9.19
CA ILE A 130 5.67 3.92 9.79
C ILE A 130 5.57 2.45 9.33
N GLN A 131 6.33 2.07 8.29
CA GLN A 131 6.26 0.73 7.74
C GLN A 131 7.01 -0.29 8.61
N GLN A 132 6.38 -1.45 8.83
CA GLN A 132 6.89 -2.47 9.75
C GLN A 132 8.29 -3.01 9.41
N PHE A 133 8.72 -2.92 8.17
CA PHE A 133 10.06 -3.35 7.77
C PHE A 133 11.17 -2.34 8.11
N THR A 134 10.80 -1.12 8.56
CA THR A 134 11.73 -0.11 9.11
C THR A 134 11.85 -0.19 10.64
N PHE A 135 11.11 -1.09 11.28
CA PHE A 135 11.17 -1.25 12.73
C PHE A 135 12.48 -1.92 13.17
N PRO A 136 13.01 -1.57 14.36
CA PRO A 136 14.26 -2.12 14.85
C PRO A 136 14.09 -3.61 15.18
N VAL A 137 15.17 -4.38 15.04
CA VAL A 137 15.24 -5.77 15.48
C VAL A 137 16.34 -5.91 16.53
N HIS A 138 16.13 -6.78 17.52
CA HIS A 138 17.09 -6.99 18.60
C HIS A 138 18.31 -7.77 18.07
N ARG A 139 19.44 -7.07 17.90
CA ARG A 139 20.66 -7.61 17.26
C ARG A 139 21.12 -8.93 17.87
N ALA A 140 21.28 -8.99 19.19
CA ALA A 140 21.79 -10.18 19.87
C ALA A 140 20.90 -11.41 19.63
N THR A 141 19.58 -11.24 19.54
CA THR A 141 18.63 -12.32 19.22
C THR A 141 18.77 -12.79 17.78
N VAL A 142 18.89 -11.86 16.84
CA VAL A 142 19.07 -12.19 15.41
C VAL A 142 20.38 -12.96 15.20
N GLU A 143 21.48 -12.49 15.78
CA GLU A 143 22.80 -13.13 15.66
C GLU A 143 22.84 -14.51 16.36
N LYS A 144 22.18 -14.65 17.51
CA LYS A 144 22.15 -15.92 18.26
C LYS A 144 21.32 -17.01 17.59
N TYR A 145 20.15 -16.64 17.04
CA TYR A 145 19.17 -17.65 16.59
C TYR A 145 19.05 -17.73 15.05
N GLY A 146 19.73 -16.86 14.30
CA GLY A 146 19.65 -16.83 12.82
C GLY A 146 18.19 -16.78 12.36
N ASN A 147 17.80 -17.62 11.42
CA ASN A 147 16.44 -17.65 10.87
C ASN A 147 15.34 -18.04 11.89
N LYS A 148 15.70 -18.47 13.09
CA LYS A 148 14.75 -18.85 14.15
C LYS A 148 14.44 -17.73 15.14
N TRP A 149 15.02 -16.56 14.98
CA TRP A 149 14.84 -15.45 15.92
C TRP A 149 13.39 -14.98 16.05
N THR A 150 12.53 -15.24 15.05
CA THR A 150 11.09 -14.89 15.05
C THR A 150 10.19 -15.92 15.72
N GLN A 151 10.73 -17.03 16.20
CA GLN A 151 9.93 -18.08 16.85
C GLN A 151 9.54 -17.71 18.28
N PRO A 152 8.39 -18.23 18.79
CA PRO A 152 8.05 -18.09 20.19
C PRO A 152 9.20 -18.52 21.11
N GLY A 153 9.43 -17.78 22.20
CA GLY A 153 10.55 -17.99 23.11
C GLY A 153 11.89 -17.41 22.67
N HIS A 154 12.04 -17.04 21.38
CA HIS A 154 13.22 -16.32 20.87
C HIS A 154 12.91 -14.85 20.56
N TYR A 155 11.68 -14.57 20.16
CA TYR A 155 11.27 -13.23 19.69
C TYR A 155 11.37 -12.18 20.80
N VAL A 156 12.18 -11.15 20.59
CA VAL A 156 12.31 -10.01 21.50
C VAL A 156 11.59 -8.83 20.89
N SER A 157 10.55 -8.36 21.57
CA SER A 157 9.63 -7.32 21.09
C SER A 157 10.04 -5.92 21.55
N SER A 158 9.84 -4.91 20.70
CA SER A 158 9.88 -3.49 21.07
C SER A 158 8.48 -2.89 21.30
N GLY A 159 7.43 -3.60 20.88
CA GLY A 159 6.05 -3.15 20.90
C GLY A 159 5.26 -3.55 22.15
N ALA A 160 3.95 -3.32 22.06
CA ALA A 160 3.02 -3.49 23.19
C ALA A 160 2.76 -4.93 23.60
N TYR A 161 3.07 -5.89 22.73
CA TYR A 161 2.79 -7.31 22.98
C TYR A 161 4.02 -8.20 22.80
N LEU A 162 3.99 -9.35 23.47
CA LEU A 162 4.94 -10.46 23.35
C LEU A 162 4.31 -11.57 22.52
N LEU A 163 5.11 -12.23 21.69
CA LEU A 163 4.73 -13.47 21.01
C LEU A 163 4.83 -14.65 21.98
N THR A 164 3.70 -15.22 22.40
CA THR A 164 3.66 -16.32 23.37
C THR A 164 3.49 -17.68 22.71
N ASP A 165 2.74 -17.75 21.61
CA ASP A 165 2.56 -18.98 20.84
C ASP A 165 2.26 -18.68 19.38
N TRP A 166 2.74 -19.55 18.50
CA TRP A 166 2.47 -19.51 17.07
C TRP A 166 2.32 -20.92 16.51
N LYS A 167 1.08 -21.25 16.18
CA LYS A 167 0.75 -22.50 15.49
C LYS A 167 0.35 -22.18 14.05
N VAL A 168 1.21 -22.61 13.12
CA VAL A 168 0.98 -22.37 11.67
C VAL A 168 -0.40 -22.89 11.25
N ASN A 169 -1.11 -22.11 10.43
CA ASN A 169 -2.48 -22.37 9.97
C ASN A 169 -3.54 -22.47 11.09
N SER A 170 -3.26 -22.00 12.29
CA SER A 170 -4.19 -22.03 13.42
C SER A 170 -4.28 -20.66 14.08
N HIS A 171 -3.26 -20.25 14.82
CA HIS A 171 -3.32 -18.99 15.58
C HIS A 171 -1.93 -18.44 15.92
N ILE A 172 -1.94 -17.15 16.28
CA ILE A 172 -0.82 -16.46 16.93
C ILE A 172 -1.36 -15.83 18.21
N ASN A 173 -0.78 -16.22 19.36
CA ASN A 173 -1.14 -15.70 20.66
C ASN A 173 -0.13 -14.64 21.12
N MET A 174 -0.66 -13.57 21.68
CA MET A 174 0.14 -12.45 22.18
C MET A 174 -0.36 -12.03 23.58
N GLU A 175 0.58 -11.66 24.44
CA GLU A 175 0.30 -11.11 25.75
C GLU A 175 0.96 -9.75 25.91
N ARG A 176 0.38 -8.88 26.75
CA ARG A 176 0.90 -7.54 27.01
C ARG A 176 2.35 -7.57 27.45
N ASN A 177 3.19 -6.74 26.86
CA ASN A 177 4.59 -6.59 27.19
C ASN A 177 4.76 -5.73 28.45
N PRO A 178 5.26 -6.28 29.58
CA PRO A 178 5.44 -5.53 30.82
C PRO A 178 6.54 -4.47 30.76
N ASN A 179 7.42 -4.57 29.77
CA ASN A 179 8.53 -3.63 29.56
C ASN A 179 8.22 -2.56 28.51
N TYR A 180 6.99 -2.57 27.93
CA TYR A 180 6.59 -1.56 26.97
C TYR A 180 6.53 -0.17 27.60
N TYR A 181 7.05 0.86 26.91
CA TYR A 181 7.13 2.20 27.47
C TYR A 181 5.77 2.83 27.84
N ASP A 182 4.71 2.46 27.12
CA ASP A 182 3.32 2.92 27.33
C ASP A 182 2.41 1.79 27.86
N LYS A 183 2.95 0.82 28.61
CA LYS A 183 2.22 -0.37 29.08
C LYS A 183 0.92 -0.07 29.81
N ASP A 184 0.87 1.03 30.55
CA ASP A 184 -0.30 1.42 31.34
C ASP A 184 -1.47 1.90 30.48
N LYS A 185 -1.22 2.25 29.22
CA LYS A 185 -2.26 2.57 28.22
C LYS A 185 -2.77 1.35 27.45
N VAL A 186 -2.13 0.19 27.57
CA VAL A 186 -2.54 -1.04 26.88
C VAL A 186 -3.60 -1.76 27.70
N ALA A 187 -4.85 -1.55 27.36
CA ALA A 187 -5.98 -2.07 28.13
C ALA A 187 -6.22 -3.58 27.90
N ILE A 188 -6.03 -4.08 26.67
CA ILE A 188 -6.26 -5.48 26.30
C ILE A 188 -5.04 -6.33 26.71
N PRO A 189 -5.20 -7.31 27.65
CA PRO A 189 -4.06 -8.07 28.15
C PRO A 189 -3.58 -9.16 27.18
N LYS A 190 -4.47 -9.68 26.32
CA LYS A 190 -4.20 -10.76 25.38
C LYS A 190 -4.84 -10.49 24.04
N ALA A 191 -4.14 -10.75 22.96
CA ALA A 191 -4.65 -10.69 21.60
C ALA A 191 -4.37 -12.03 20.89
N VAL A 192 -5.36 -12.50 20.13
CA VAL A 192 -5.26 -13.75 19.37
C VAL A 192 -5.59 -13.47 17.92
N PHE A 193 -4.67 -13.80 17.03
CA PHE A 193 -4.89 -13.75 15.58
C PHE A 193 -5.16 -15.18 15.09
N LEU A 194 -6.36 -15.41 14.61
CA LEU A 194 -6.77 -16.72 14.07
C LEU A 194 -6.46 -16.79 12.57
N SER A 195 -5.91 -17.90 12.14
CA SER A 195 -5.70 -18.19 10.71
C SER A 195 -6.92 -18.85 10.08
N GLY A 196 -7.02 -18.75 8.76
CA GLY A 196 -8.04 -19.44 7.97
C GLY A 196 -9.12 -18.53 7.42
N SER A 197 -10.03 -19.12 6.63
CA SER A 197 -11.17 -18.45 5.99
C SER A 197 -12.44 -18.51 6.84
N GLY A 198 -13.50 -17.82 6.37
CA GLY A 198 -14.81 -17.89 7.02
C GLY A 198 -14.98 -16.91 8.18
N GLU A 199 -14.26 -15.79 8.16
CA GLU A 199 -14.29 -14.77 9.22
C GLU A 199 -15.70 -14.27 9.51
N TYR A 200 -16.54 -14.08 8.50
CA TYR A 200 -17.92 -13.66 8.69
C TYR A 200 -18.71 -14.65 9.56
N ASN A 201 -18.59 -15.96 9.31
CA ASN A 201 -19.26 -16.98 10.08
C ASN A 201 -18.71 -17.07 11.52
N ARG A 202 -17.39 -16.94 11.69
CA ARG A 202 -16.74 -16.88 13.01
C ARG A 202 -17.22 -15.67 13.82
N TYR A 203 -17.37 -14.51 13.16
CA TYR A 203 -17.90 -13.31 13.79
C TYR A 203 -19.34 -13.51 14.26
N ARG A 204 -20.20 -14.11 13.42
CA ARG A 204 -21.59 -14.50 13.78
C ARG A 204 -21.64 -15.46 14.96
N ALA A 205 -20.69 -16.41 15.02
CA ALA A 205 -20.56 -17.38 16.10
C ALA A 205 -19.95 -16.79 17.39
N ASN A 206 -19.58 -15.51 17.41
CA ASN A 206 -18.85 -14.85 18.50
C ASN A 206 -17.47 -15.48 18.81
N GLU A 207 -16.83 -16.06 17.81
CA GLU A 207 -15.48 -16.61 17.95
C GLU A 207 -14.38 -15.53 17.77
N ILE A 208 -14.71 -14.42 17.08
CA ILE A 208 -13.79 -13.31 16.84
C ILE A 208 -14.48 -11.96 17.07
N ASP A 209 -13.74 -10.98 17.54
CA ASP A 209 -14.22 -9.64 17.86
C ASP A 209 -14.08 -8.67 16.68
N VAL A 210 -13.04 -8.86 15.86
CA VAL A 210 -12.72 -8.04 14.68
C VAL A 210 -12.35 -8.95 13.51
N THR A 211 -12.96 -8.74 12.33
CA THR A 211 -12.57 -9.45 11.12
C THR A 211 -11.38 -8.74 10.44
N TYR A 212 -10.58 -9.49 9.69
CA TYR A 212 -9.59 -8.89 8.78
C TYR A 212 -10.28 -8.33 7.52
N GLY A 213 -11.33 -9.02 7.05
CA GLY A 213 -12.19 -8.62 5.96
C GLY A 213 -13.46 -9.46 5.95
N ILE A 214 -14.36 -9.17 5.02
CA ILE A 214 -15.54 -10.02 4.75
C ILE A 214 -15.73 -10.13 3.22
N PRO A 215 -16.26 -11.25 2.72
CA PRO A 215 -16.60 -11.39 1.32
C PRO A 215 -17.57 -10.32 0.83
N SER A 216 -17.35 -9.76 -0.36
CA SER A 216 -18.12 -8.64 -0.90
C SER A 216 -19.61 -8.93 -1.06
N ASP A 217 -19.99 -10.17 -1.31
CA ASP A 217 -21.36 -10.63 -1.42
C ASP A 217 -22.08 -10.72 -0.05
N GLN A 218 -21.33 -10.75 1.04
CA GLN A 218 -21.84 -10.78 2.40
C GLN A 218 -21.98 -9.39 3.04
N VAL A 219 -21.37 -8.35 2.46
CA VAL A 219 -21.37 -6.99 3.05
C VAL A 219 -22.78 -6.46 3.31
N LYS A 220 -23.70 -6.60 2.33
CA LYS A 220 -25.09 -6.14 2.48
C LYS A 220 -25.86 -6.92 3.53
N VAL A 221 -25.60 -8.21 3.63
CA VAL A 221 -26.22 -9.07 4.65
C VAL A 221 -25.71 -8.69 6.03
N ALA A 222 -24.42 -8.47 6.15
CA ALA A 222 -23.78 -8.02 7.38
C ALA A 222 -24.33 -6.66 7.89
N ASP A 223 -24.58 -5.71 6.99
CA ASP A 223 -25.20 -4.41 7.34
C ASP A 223 -26.58 -4.58 7.95
N ILE A 224 -27.36 -5.56 7.49
CA ILE A 224 -28.70 -5.85 7.97
C ILE A 224 -28.65 -6.64 9.29
N GLU A 225 -27.83 -7.70 9.36
CA GLU A 225 -27.72 -8.57 10.53
C GLU A 225 -27.04 -7.88 11.73
N PHE A 226 -26.06 -6.99 11.45
CA PHE A 226 -25.23 -6.35 12.46
C PHE A 226 -25.14 -4.83 12.26
N PRO A 227 -26.26 -4.10 12.46
CA PRO A 227 -26.29 -2.65 12.24
C PRO A 227 -25.20 -1.93 13.05
N GLY A 228 -24.44 -1.05 12.39
CA GLY A 228 -23.36 -0.26 13.00
C GLY A 228 -22.04 -1.01 13.27
N GLN A 229 -21.98 -2.32 13.03
CA GLN A 229 -20.77 -3.13 13.25
C GLN A 229 -19.92 -3.28 11.98
N VAL A 230 -20.48 -3.00 10.80
CA VAL A 230 -19.73 -2.99 9.55
C VAL A 230 -19.00 -1.65 9.40
N LYS A 231 -17.69 -1.68 9.47
CA LYS A 231 -16.81 -0.51 9.33
C LYS A 231 -16.23 -0.45 7.93
N ARG A 232 -16.16 0.75 7.37
CA ARG A 232 -15.63 0.99 6.03
C ARG A 232 -14.52 2.02 6.07
N THR A 233 -13.33 1.63 5.67
CA THR A 233 -12.16 2.50 5.61
C THR A 233 -11.80 2.73 4.15
N THR A 234 -11.81 3.99 3.70
CA THR A 234 -11.28 4.36 2.39
C THR A 234 -9.76 4.27 2.45
N SER A 235 -9.18 3.33 1.70
CA SER A 235 -7.74 3.08 1.72
C SER A 235 -6.99 3.92 0.68
N LEU A 236 -5.66 4.00 0.82
CA LEU A 236 -4.79 4.60 -0.18
C LEU A 236 -4.43 3.59 -1.28
N CYS A 237 -5.43 2.83 -1.74
CA CYS A 237 -5.30 1.82 -2.78
C CYS A 237 -6.15 2.18 -3.99
N SER A 238 -5.55 2.10 -5.18
CA SER A 238 -6.26 2.27 -6.45
C SER A 238 -6.13 1.03 -7.30
N TRP A 239 -7.22 0.66 -7.95
CA TRP A 239 -7.28 -0.43 -8.90
C TRP A 239 -7.52 0.11 -10.30
N TYR A 240 -6.80 -0.45 -11.27
CA TYR A 240 -6.76 0.05 -12.63
C TYR A 240 -6.43 -1.05 -13.63
N LEU A 241 -6.63 -0.77 -14.91
CA LEU A 241 -6.08 -1.58 -15.98
C LEU A 241 -4.76 -0.96 -16.45
N GLU A 242 -3.79 -1.81 -16.66
CA GLU A 242 -2.44 -1.49 -17.17
C GLU A 242 -2.35 -1.92 -18.64
N PRO A 243 -2.58 -1.03 -19.62
CA PRO A 243 -2.30 -1.32 -21.01
C PRO A 243 -0.80 -1.33 -21.26
N ASN A 244 -0.25 -2.38 -21.86
CA ASN A 244 1.17 -2.46 -22.18
C ASN A 244 1.53 -1.51 -23.32
N HIS A 245 2.27 -0.45 -23.03
CA HIS A 245 2.61 0.61 -23.98
C HIS A 245 3.55 0.19 -25.11
N GLU A 246 4.22 -0.95 -25.00
CA GLU A 246 5.10 -1.51 -26.04
C GLU A 246 4.38 -2.59 -26.88
N ALA A 247 3.17 -3.00 -26.51
CA ALA A 247 2.44 -4.07 -27.18
C ALA A 247 1.23 -3.52 -27.98
N ALA A 248 1.15 -3.85 -29.28
CA ALA A 248 -0.07 -3.57 -30.03
C ALA A 248 -1.26 -4.37 -29.47
N PRO A 249 -2.46 -3.78 -29.39
CA PRO A 249 -2.85 -2.47 -29.93
C PRO A 249 -2.61 -1.29 -28.97
N PHE A 250 -2.07 -1.52 -27.76
CA PHE A 250 -1.99 -0.54 -26.68
C PHE A 250 -0.80 0.42 -26.78
N ASN A 251 0.12 0.20 -27.71
CA ASN A 251 1.12 1.20 -28.11
C ASN A 251 0.46 2.44 -28.76
N ASP A 252 -0.79 2.34 -29.23
CA ASP A 252 -1.54 3.48 -29.77
C ASP A 252 -2.35 4.16 -28.68
N PRO A 253 -2.08 5.46 -28.37
CA PRO A 253 -2.81 6.20 -27.33
C PRO A 253 -4.30 6.37 -27.63
N ARG A 254 -4.72 6.33 -28.92
CA ARG A 254 -6.13 6.44 -29.32
C ARG A 254 -6.94 5.26 -28.80
N VAL A 255 -6.37 4.04 -28.84
CA VAL A 255 -6.99 2.82 -28.30
C VAL A 255 -7.14 2.95 -26.78
N ARG A 256 -6.08 3.37 -26.07
CA ARG A 256 -6.12 3.54 -24.62
C ARG A 256 -7.14 4.59 -24.19
N LYS A 257 -7.19 5.74 -24.87
CA LYS A 257 -8.17 6.82 -24.62
C LYS A 257 -9.60 6.35 -24.83
N ALA A 258 -9.86 5.64 -25.92
CA ALA A 258 -11.18 5.12 -26.23
C ALA A 258 -11.69 4.17 -25.14
N LEU A 259 -10.90 3.16 -24.75
CA LEU A 259 -11.28 2.21 -23.71
C LEU A 259 -11.46 2.88 -22.34
N ASN A 260 -10.64 3.89 -22.03
CA ASN A 260 -10.77 4.65 -20.80
C ASN A 260 -12.11 5.41 -20.73
N MET A 261 -12.54 6.07 -21.82
CA MET A 261 -13.84 6.76 -21.93
C MET A 261 -15.03 5.81 -21.82
N LEU A 262 -14.93 4.61 -22.41
CA LEU A 262 -16.00 3.60 -22.41
C LEU A 262 -16.18 2.89 -21.07
N THR A 263 -15.19 2.98 -20.18
CA THR A 263 -15.22 2.25 -18.90
C THR A 263 -16.25 2.85 -17.94
N ARG A 264 -17.30 2.07 -17.64
CA ARG A 264 -18.38 2.40 -16.69
C ARG A 264 -17.97 2.00 -15.27
N ARG A 265 -17.24 2.90 -14.63
CA ARG A 265 -16.69 2.70 -13.26
C ARG A 265 -17.78 2.48 -12.22
N ASP A 266 -18.92 3.15 -12.40
CA ASP A 266 -20.13 2.96 -11.59
C ASP A 266 -20.63 1.50 -11.59
N ILE A 267 -20.58 0.83 -12.75
CA ILE A 267 -20.93 -0.60 -12.87
C ILE A 267 -19.88 -1.46 -12.18
N VAL A 268 -18.58 -1.18 -12.38
CA VAL A 268 -17.47 -1.94 -11.79
C VAL A 268 -17.54 -1.91 -10.26
N VAL A 269 -17.73 -0.74 -9.65
CA VAL A 269 -17.83 -0.62 -8.19
C VAL A 269 -19.11 -1.27 -7.64
N LYS A 270 -20.23 -1.15 -8.37
CA LYS A 270 -21.48 -1.80 -7.98
C LYS A 270 -21.36 -3.31 -7.94
N VAL A 271 -20.69 -3.91 -8.95
CA VAL A 271 -20.41 -5.35 -9.03
C VAL A 271 -19.42 -5.77 -7.94
N GLY A 272 -18.45 -4.91 -7.61
CA GLY A 272 -17.51 -5.13 -6.51
C GLY A 272 -18.17 -5.27 -5.14
N GLY A 273 -19.26 -4.55 -4.88
CA GLY A 273 -20.15 -4.74 -3.71
C GLY A 273 -19.60 -4.26 -2.37
N ARG A 274 -18.41 -3.67 -2.31
CA ARG A 274 -17.76 -3.20 -1.06
C ARG A 274 -18.06 -1.75 -0.70
N GLY A 275 -18.50 -0.95 -1.68
CA GLY A 275 -18.65 0.49 -1.55
C GLY A 275 -17.41 1.27 -2.03
N ASP A 276 -16.61 0.66 -2.89
CA ASP A 276 -15.47 1.28 -3.56
C ASP A 276 -15.89 2.58 -4.28
N THR A 277 -14.97 3.54 -4.41
CA THR A 277 -15.26 4.83 -5.07
C THR A 277 -14.76 4.80 -6.52
N PRO A 278 -15.58 5.18 -7.53
CA PRO A 278 -15.14 5.28 -8.92
C PRO A 278 -13.93 6.20 -9.07
N ALA A 279 -12.86 5.70 -9.73
CA ALA A 279 -11.62 6.43 -9.92
C ALA A 279 -11.46 6.96 -11.35
N PHE A 280 -11.05 8.23 -11.48
CA PHE A 280 -10.70 8.89 -12.74
C PHE A 280 -9.25 9.39 -12.75
N GLN A 281 -8.55 9.23 -11.64
CA GLN A 281 -7.12 9.47 -11.45
C GLN A 281 -6.51 8.32 -10.66
N LEU A 282 -5.18 8.20 -10.65
CA LEU A 282 -4.49 7.13 -9.93
C LEU A 282 -4.47 7.40 -8.43
N THR A 283 -4.09 8.63 -8.02
CA THR A 283 -3.99 8.98 -6.60
C THR A 283 -5.37 9.11 -5.95
N PRO A 284 -5.64 8.44 -4.82
CA PRO A 284 -6.89 8.63 -4.07
C PRO A 284 -7.07 10.08 -3.62
N PRO A 285 -8.25 10.70 -3.84
CA PRO A 285 -8.47 12.13 -3.56
C PRO A 285 -8.29 12.54 -2.09
N GLN A 286 -8.46 11.60 -1.15
CA GLN A 286 -8.27 11.84 0.29
C GLN A 286 -6.81 11.80 0.73
N MET A 287 -5.88 11.41 -0.14
CA MET A 287 -4.46 11.38 0.16
C MET A 287 -3.93 12.79 0.42
N GLN A 288 -3.06 12.94 1.40
CA GLN A 288 -2.49 14.22 1.77
C GLN A 288 -1.68 14.81 0.60
N GLY A 289 -1.93 16.07 0.26
CA GLY A 289 -1.22 16.77 -0.83
C GLY A 289 -1.81 16.53 -2.22
N VAL A 290 -2.87 15.73 -2.37
CA VAL A 290 -3.56 15.57 -3.66
C VAL A 290 -4.40 16.79 -3.99
N ILE A 291 -4.20 17.34 -5.18
CA ILE A 291 -5.14 18.22 -5.86
C ILE A 291 -5.86 17.35 -6.90
N PRO A 292 -7.17 17.11 -6.78
CA PRO A 292 -7.88 16.24 -7.72
C PRO A 292 -7.84 16.80 -9.15
N VAL A 293 -7.50 15.94 -10.10
CA VAL A 293 -7.47 16.26 -11.53
C VAL A 293 -8.28 15.21 -12.28
N TYR A 294 -9.28 15.67 -13.01
CA TYR A 294 -10.16 14.75 -13.74
C TYR A 294 -10.17 15.06 -15.23
N PRO A 295 -10.27 14.06 -16.11
CA PRO A 295 -10.36 14.27 -17.54
C PRO A 295 -11.70 14.96 -17.89
N GLU A 296 -11.69 15.88 -18.88
CA GLU A 296 -12.87 16.61 -19.34
C GLU A 296 -14.06 15.71 -19.67
N TRP A 297 -13.79 14.56 -20.30
CA TRP A 297 -14.82 13.60 -20.69
C TRP A 297 -15.55 12.94 -19.51
N LYS A 298 -15.08 13.12 -18.27
CA LYS A 298 -15.80 12.64 -17.08
C LYS A 298 -17.21 13.20 -17.01
N GLU A 299 -17.39 14.44 -17.43
CA GLU A 299 -18.68 15.15 -17.41
C GLU A 299 -19.50 14.95 -18.71
N TRP A 300 -18.97 14.23 -19.70
CA TRP A 300 -19.70 13.98 -20.94
C TRP A 300 -20.77 12.93 -20.76
N THR A 301 -21.85 13.03 -21.60
CA THR A 301 -22.87 11.99 -21.66
C THR A 301 -22.29 10.66 -22.16
N PRO A 302 -22.89 9.51 -21.81
CA PRO A 302 -22.46 8.21 -22.31
C PRO A 302 -22.40 8.16 -23.85
N GLU A 303 -23.38 8.77 -24.53
CA GLU A 303 -23.48 8.81 -25.99
C GLU A 303 -22.27 9.53 -26.60
N LYS A 304 -21.93 10.74 -26.07
CA LYS A 304 -20.75 11.50 -26.52
C LYS A 304 -19.45 10.73 -26.30
N ARG A 305 -19.32 10.02 -25.17
CA ARG A 305 -18.14 9.16 -24.92
C ARG A 305 -18.04 8.04 -25.93
N ILE A 306 -19.16 7.32 -26.21
CA ILE A 306 -19.20 6.24 -27.17
C ILE A 306 -18.88 6.72 -28.59
N GLU A 307 -19.48 7.85 -29.02
CA GLU A 307 -19.21 8.44 -30.32
C GLU A 307 -17.72 8.80 -30.48
N THR A 308 -17.15 9.51 -29.49
CA THR A 308 -15.75 9.91 -29.51
C THR A 308 -14.82 8.70 -29.48
N ALA A 309 -15.10 7.71 -28.64
CA ALA A 309 -14.31 6.47 -28.57
C ALA A 309 -14.34 5.69 -29.88
N ARG A 310 -15.52 5.56 -30.51
CA ARG A 310 -15.66 4.92 -31.82
C ARG A 310 -14.84 5.64 -32.90
N LYS A 311 -14.87 6.99 -32.91
CA LYS A 311 -14.06 7.78 -33.83
C LYS A 311 -12.56 7.49 -33.65
N LEU A 312 -12.05 7.51 -32.42
CA LEU A 312 -10.66 7.22 -32.09
C LEU A 312 -10.23 5.83 -32.52
N LEU A 313 -11.09 4.81 -32.32
CA LEU A 313 -10.81 3.43 -32.71
C LEU A 313 -10.80 3.29 -34.24
N ASN A 314 -11.75 3.92 -34.95
CA ASN A 314 -11.76 3.91 -36.42
C ASN A 314 -10.48 4.57 -36.99
N GLU A 315 -10.07 5.70 -36.43
CA GLU A 315 -8.81 6.38 -36.81
C GLU A 315 -7.57 5.52 -36.49
N ALA A 316 -7.65 4.63 -35.48
CA ALA A 316 -6.62 3.67 -35.16
C ALA A 316 -6.68 2.39 -36.04
N GLY A 317 -7.68 2.27 -36.95
CA GLY A 317 -7.83 1.16 -37.87
C GLY A 317 -8.75 0.04 -37.40
N TYR A 318 -9.47 0.23 -36.28
CA TYR A 318 -10.40 -0.78 -35.74
C TYR A 318 -11.85 -0.42 -36.05
N ASN A 319 -12.61 -1.36 -36.60
CA ASN A 319 -14.00 -1.24 -36.99
C ASN A 319 -14.66 -2.64 -37.07
N ASP A 320 -15.87 -2.73 -37.63
CA ASP A 320 -16.59 -4.00 -37.73
C ASP A 320 -15.86 -5.05 -38.60
N ASP A 321 -15.12 -4.63 -39.64
CA ASP A 321 -14.33 -5.49 -40.51
C ASP A 321 -12.98 -5.87 -39.90
N HIS A 322 -12.43 -5.01 -39.01
CA HIS A 322 -11.18 -5.19 -38.31
C HIS A 322 -11.38 -5.00 -36.79
N PRO A 323 -11.92 -6.01 -36.11
CA PRO A 323 -12.25 -5.91 -34.70
C PRO A 323 -11.02 -5.75 -33.82
N LEU A 324 -11.20 -5.04 -32.71
CA LEU A 324 -10.20 -4.87 -31.66
C LEU A 324 -10.21 -6.07 -30.73
N GLU A 325 -9.27 -6.99 -30.92
CA GLU A 325 -9.15 -8.24 -30.16
C GLU A 325 -7.91 -8.22 -29.27
N PHE A 326 -8.08 -8.53 -27.97
CA PHE A 326 -6.99 -8.63 -26.99
C PHE A 326 -7.46 -9.42 -25.77
N ASP A 327 -6.52 -9.84 -24.93
CA ASP A 327 -6.80 -10.45 -23.64
C ASP A 327 -6.58 -9.46 -22.49
N ILE A 328 -7.33 -9.66 -21.40
CA ILE A 328 -7.16 -8.98 -20.12
C ILE A 328 -6.68 -10.02 -19.12
N LEU A 329 -5.43 -9.88 -18.67
CA LEU A 329 -4.83 -10.73 -17.65
C LEU A 329 -5.24 -10.25 -16.25
N TYR A 330 -5.63 -11.18 -15.36
CA TYR A 330 -5.89 -10.88 -13.95
C TYR A 330 -5.41 -12.03 -13.05
N SER A 331 -5.17 -11.74 -11.78
CA SER A 331 -4.85 -12.79 -10.79
C SER A 331 -6.12 -13.58 -10.44
N THR A 332 -5.99 -14.90 -10.30
CA THR A 332 -7.11 -15.82 -9.98
C THR A 332 -7.80 -15.40 -8.69
N SER A 333 -8.99 -14.83 -8.82
CA SER A 333 -9.85 -14.36 -7.73
C SER A 333 -11.27 -14.19 -8.26
N GLU A 334 -12.26 -14.65 -7.53
CA GLU A 334 -13.67 -14.47 -7.90
C GLU A 334 -14.09 -12.99 -7.91
N ALA A 335 -13.53 -12.18 -7.00
CA ALA A 335 -13.80 -10.75 -6.98
C ALA A 335 -13.22 -10.06 -8.23
N SER A 336 -11.96 -10.34 -8.57
CA SER A 336 -11.31 -9.82 -9.78
C SER A 336 -12.08 -10.26 -11.05
N LYS A 337 -12.44 -11.53 -11.13
CA LYS A 337 -13.21 -12.09 -12.26
C LYS A 337 -14.53 -11.34 -12.47
N LYS A 338 -15.31 -11.13 -11.40
CA LYS A 338 -16.58 -10.39 -11.47
C LYS A 338 -16.38 -8.96 -12.01
N GLN A 339 -15.39 -8.23 -11.49
CA GLN A 339 -15.13 -6.84 -11.89
C GLN A 339 -14.65 -6.75 -13.34
N ILE A 340 -13.73 -7.62 -13.76
CA ILE A 340 -13.19 -7.61 -15.13
C ILE A 340 -14.21 -8.11 -16.15
N THR A 341 -15.08 -9.07 -15.79
CA THR A 341 -16.21 -9.44 -16.62
C THR A 341 -17.18 -8.27 -16.84
N ALA A 342 -17.39 -7.43 -15.83
CA ALA A 342 -18.19 -6.22 -15.97
C ALA A 342 -17.53 -5.23 -16.95
N VAL A 343 -16.23 -5.01 -16.87
CA VAL A 343 -15.48 -4.16 -17.83
C VAL A 343 -15.62 -4.70 -19.25
N GLN A 344 -15.35 -5.99 -19.44
CA GLN A 344 -15.49 -6.67 -20.74
C GLN A 344 -16.89 -6.48 -21.33
N SER A 345 -17.93 -6.71 -20.52
CA SER A 345 -19.33 -6.60 -20.95
C SER A 345 -19.71 -5.19 -21.36
N VAL A 346 -19.25 -4.19 -20.59
CA VAL A 346 -19.50 -2.77 -20.85
C VAL A 346 -18.87 -2.33 -22.17
N TRP A 347 -17.63 -2.73 -22.45
CA TRP A 347 -16.96 -2.40 -23.70
C TRP A 347 -17.63 -3.05 -24.91
N LYS A 348 -17.96 -4.34 -24.82
CA LYS A 348 -18.69 -5.06 -25.87
C LYS A 348 -20.07 -4.46 -26.17
N ALA A 349 -20.79 -4.05 -25.12
CA ALA A 349 -22.12 -3.44 -25.28
C ALA A 349 -22.04 -2.03 -25.90
N ALA A 350 -21.00 -1.26 -25.56
CA ALA A 350 -20.83 0.09 -26.11
C ALA A 350 -20.41 0.07 -27.60
N ILE A 351 -19.45 -0.80 -27.96
CA ILE A 351 -18.91 -0.91 -29.31
C ILE A 351 -18.67 -2.39 -29.62
N PRO A 352 -19.53 -3.06 -30.41
CA PRO A 352 -19.51 -4.54 -30.62
C PRO A 352 -18.21 -5.09 -31.24
N PHE A 353 -17.45 -4.29 -31.99
CA PHE A 353 -16.19 -4.72 -32.55
C PHE A 353 -15.03 -4.73 -31.52
N ILE A 354 -15.24 -4.27 -30.28
CA ILE A 354 -14.30 -4.47 -29.17
C ILE A 354 -14.54 -5.85 -28.58
N ARG A 355 -13.56 -6.77 -28.73
CA ARG A 355 -13.70 -8.20 -28.40
C ARG A 355 -12.62 -8.66 -27.41
N PRO A 356 -12.59 -8.16 -26.16
CA PRO A 356 -11.64 -8.62 -25.17
C PRO A 356 -11.97 -10.03 -24.70
N THR A 357 -10.93 -10.84 -24.50
CA THR A 357 -10.97 -12.13 -23.80
C THR A 357 -10.40 -11.96 -22.38
N LEU A 358 -10.61 -12.96 -21.53
CA LEU A 358 -10.13 -12.93 -20.14
C LEU A 358 -9.20 -14.11 -19.92
N SER A 359 -8.03 -13.86 -19.34
CA SER A 359 -7.08 -14.86 -18.88
C SER A 359 -6.72 -14.63 -17.43
N ASN A 360 -6.57 -15.70 -16.67
CA ASN A 360 -6.16 -15.58 -15.26
C ASN A 360 -5.01 -16.52 -14.93
N GLU A 361 -4.18 -16.08 -14.02
CA GLU A 361 -3.05 -16.82 -13.49
C GLU A 361 -3.08 -16.82 -11.95
N GLU A 362 -2.46 -17.83 -11.36
CA GLU A 362 -2.19 -17.86 -9.94
C GLU A 362 -1.28 -16.66 -9.57
N TRP A 363 -1.39 -16.14 -8.34
CA TRP A 363 -0.80 -14.88 -7.92
C TRP A 363 0.69 -14.74 -8.24
N LYS A 364 1.49 -15.76 -7.94
CA LYS A 364 2.94 -15.70 -8.21
C LYS A 364 3.23 -15.66 -9.71
N THR A 365 2.60 -16.53 -10.48
CA THR A 365 2.75 -16.57 -11.95
C THR A 365 2.31 -15.24 -12.56
N TYR A 366 1.17 -14.70 -12.11
CA TYR A 366 0.67 -13.41 -12.53
C TYR A 366 1.68 -12.28 -12.29
N LEU A 367 2.32 -12.24 -11.13
CA LEU A 367 3.35 -11.25 -10.85
C LEU A 367 4.58 -11.39 -11.77
N ASP A 368 5.01 -12.62 -12.03
CA ASP A 368 6.13 -12.92 -12.93
C ASP A 368 5.80 -12.52 -14.38
N THR A 369 4.60 -12.85 -14.87
CA THR A 369 4.10 -12.47 -16.20
C THR A 369 4.03 -10.96 -16.37
N ARG A 370 3.54 -10.24 -15.35
CA ARG A 370 3.53 -8.77 -15.35
C ARG A 370 4.94 -8.18 -15.37
N ALA A 371 5.83 -8.63 -14.49
CA ALA A 371 7.20 -8.13 -14.42
C ALA A 371 7.95 -8.26 -15.75
N GLN A 372 7.69 -9.35 -16.50
CA GLN A 372 8.23 -9.58 -17.83
C GLN A 372 7.57 -8.74 -18.93
N GLY A 373 6.39 -8.16 -18.68
CA GLY A 373 5.60 -7.43 -19.68
C GLY A 373 4.88 -8.35 -20.68
N ASN A 374 4.65 -9.62 -20.35
CA ASN A 374 4.06 -10.61 -21.23
C ASN A 374 2.52 -10.57 -21.19
N PHE A 375 1.93 -9.39 -21.37
CA PHE A 375 0.48 -9.18 -21.40
C PHE A 375 0.13 -8.02 -22.33
N LYS A 376 -1.14 -7.95 -22.77
CA LYS A 376 -1.69 -6.81 -23.51
C LYS A 376 -2.28 -5.77 -22.57
N VAL A 377 -3.15 -6.21 -21.67
CA VAL A 377 -3.72 -5.43 -20.58
C VAL A 377 -3.70 -6.29 -19.34
N SER A 378 -3.31 -5.75 -18.19
CA SER A 378 -3.50 -6.44 -16.91
C SER A 378 -4.40 -5.65 -15.96
N PHE A 379 -5.17 -6.38 -15.14
CA PHE A 379 -5.94 -5.81 -14.03
C PHE A 379 -5.12 -5.83 -12.78
N SER A 380 -4.71 -4.67 -12.32
CA SER A 380 -3.78 -4.49 -11.22
C SER A 380 -4.27 -3.45 -10.21
N GLY A 381 -3.56 -3.35 -9.11
CA GLY A 381 -3.78 -2.33 -8.10
C GLY A 381 -2.49 -1.98 -7.37
N TRP A 382 -2.48 -0.81 -6.78
CA TRP A 382 -1.38 -0.34 -5.94
C TRP A 382 -1.93 0.31 -4.68
N CYS A 383 -1.28 0.02 -3.55
CA CYS A 383 -1.56 0.66 -2.28
C CYS A 383 -0.34 1.46 -1.85
N SER A 384 -0.52 2.73 -1.53
CA SER A 384 0.57 3.53 -1.00
C SER A 384 0.99 3.07 0.39
N ASP A 385 2.29 3.00 0.62
CA ASP A 385 2.89 2.65 1.91
C ASP A 385 2.88 3.82 2.91
N PHE A 386 2.66 5.04 2.43
CA PHE A 386 2.61 6.27 3.23
C PHE A 386 1.64 7.27 2.61
N ASN A 387 1.20 8.27 3.38
CA ASN A 387 0.16 9.20 2.97
C ASN A 387 0.73 10.42 2.21
N ASP A 388 1.39 10.16 1.07
CA ASP A 388 1.86 11.18 0.12
C ASP A 388 1.72 10.64 -1.32
N PRO A 389 1.37 11.48 -2.33
CA PRO A 389 1.23 11.06 -3.73
C PRO A 389 2.46 10.38 -4.33
N ALA A 390 3.65 10.65 -3.82
CA ALA A 390 4.87 9.97 -4.23
C ALA A 390 4.75 8.44 -4.11
N GLY A 391 4.05 7.93 -3.08
CA GLY A 391 3.83 6.49 -2.88
C GLY A 391 2.98 5.83 -3.97
N MET A 392 2.21 6.62 -4.74
CA MET A 392 1.41 6.15 -5.87
C MET A 392 2.07 6.45 -7.22
N LEU A 393 2.67 7.64 -7.36
CA LEU A 393 3.15 8.12 -8.65
C LEU A 393 4.56 7.64 -9.00
N ASN A 394 5.43 7.44 -8.02
CA ASN A 394 6.81 7.00 -8.27
C ASN A 394 6.90 5.65 -8.99
N ILE A 395 5.91 4.74 -8.79
CA ILE A 395 5.89 3.44 -9.47
C ILE A 395 5.76 3.55 -10.99
N LEU A 396 5.32 4.70 -11.50
CA LEU A 396 5.10 4.95 -12.94
C LEU A 396 6.26 5.67 -13.60
N LYS A 397 7.31 6.05 -12.86
CA LYS A 397 8.52 6.62 -13.48
C LYS A 397 9.10 5.65 -14.49
N SER A 398 9.63 6.17 -15.58
CA SER A 398 10.12 5.38 -16.72
C SER A 398 11.18 4.34 -16.36
N ASN A 399 11.92 4.56 -15.26
CA ASN A 399 12.97 3.67 -14.76
C ASN A 399 12.57 2.84 -13.54
N ASN A 400 11.31 2.92 -13.07
CA ASN A 400 10.87 2.17 -11.90
C ASN A 400 10.53 0.72 -12.27
N SER A 401 11.02 -0.25 -11.50
CA SER A 401 10.78 -1.68 -11.72
C SER A 401 9.31 -2.10 -11.57
N ASN A 402 8.50 -1.33 -10.84
CA ASN A 402 7.06 -1.57 -10.70
C ASN A 402 6.24 -1.12 -11.91
N ASN A 403 6.86 -0.36 -12.85
CA ASN A 403 6.23 0.06 -14.10
C ASN A 403 6.15 -1.12 -15.11
N ALA A 404 5.34 -2.12 -14.78
CA ALA A 404 5.22 -3.37 -15.55
C ALA A 404 4.66 -3.16 -16.97
N PHE A 405 3.83 -2.15 -17.18
CA PHE A 405 3.18 -1.85 -18.46
C PHE A 405 3.96 -0.91 -19.36
N ARG A 406 5.24 -0.64 -19.01
CA ARG A 406 6.23 0.04 -19.85
C ARG A 406 5.85 1.48 -20.25
N TYR A 407 5.09 2.18 -19.42
CA TYR A 407 4.84 3.60 -19.61
C TYR A 407 6.14 4.41 -19.56
N LYS A 408 6.33 5.32 -20.50
CA LYS A 408 7.50 6.21 -20.58
C LYS A 408 7.04 7.61 -20.95
N SER A 409 7.37 8.59 -20.10
CA SER A 409 7.04 10.00 -20.32
C SER A 409 8.08 10.89 -19.66
N ALA A 410 8.88 11.57 -20.46
CA ALA A 410 9.89 12.52 -19.95
C ALA A 410 9.24 13.69 -19.18
N ALA A 411 8.02 14.11 -19.57
CA ALA A 411 7.28 15.14 -18.86
C ALA A 411 6.86 14.67 -17.48
N PHE A 412 6.26 13.47 -17.37
CA PHE A 412 5.89 12.86 -16.11
C PHE A 412 7.11 12.70 -15.19
N ASP A 413 8.21 12.13 -15.70
CA ASP A 413 9.45 11.95 -14.93
C ASP A 413 10.00 13.30 -14.44
N THR A 414 9.90 14.35 -15.26
CA THR A 414 10.33 15.70 -14.89
C THR A 414 9.49 16.25 -13.75
N PHE A 415 8.16 16.13 -13.79
CA PHE A 415 7.30 16.55 -12.68
C PHE A 415 7.67 15.83 -11.41
N MET A 416 7.80 14.51 -11.45
CA MET A 416 8.14 13.70 -10.27
C MET A 416 9.53 14.04 -9.72
N ASN A 417 10.54 14.21 -10.57
CA ASN A 417 11.89 14.59 -10.14
C ASN A 417 11.92 16.02 -9.53
N ASN A 418 11.09 16.93 -10.04
CA ASN A 418 11.00 18.28 -9.49
C ASN A 418 10.41 18.32 -8.09
N THR A 419 9.62 17.32 -7.66
CA THR A 419 9.10 17.22 -6.29
C THR A 419 10.21 17.08 -5.24
N LEU A 420 11.39 16.60 -5.65
CA LEU A 420 12.56 16.34 -4.81
C LEU A 420 13.66 17.41 -4.94
N LYS A 421 13.35 18.59 -5.48
CA LYS A 421 14.30 19.70 -5.56
C LYS A 421 14.32 20.51 -4.28
N ASP A 422 15.49 21.10 -4.00
CA ASP A 422 15.65 22.00 -2.86
C ASP A 422 14.70 23.20 -2.94
N GLY A 423 14.08 23.55 -1.80
CA GLY A 423 13.23 24.71 -1.68
C GLY A 423 11.83 24.60 -2.29
N VAL A 424 11.41 23.42 -2.70
CA VAL A 424 10.03 23.19 -3.20
C VAL A 424 9.06 23.23 -2.02
N SER A 425 8.15 24.22 -2.03
CA SER A 425 7.12 24.31 -0.99
C SER A 425 6.11 23.15 -1.08
N LYS A 426 5.35 22.93 -0.01
CA LYS A 426 4.30 21.92 0.03
C LYS A 426 3.26 22.13 -1.07
N GLU A 427 2.85 23.37 -1.30
CA GLU A 427 1.88 23.77 -2.32
C GLU A 427 2.43 23.53 -3.73
N ALA A 428 3.69 23.93 -3.98
CA ALA A 428 4.36 23.68 -5.26
C ALA A 428 4.51 22.17 -5.53
N ARG A 429 4.79 21.38 -4.51
CA ARG A 429 4.86 19.91 -4.64
C ARG A 429 3.49 19.31 -4.96
N SER A 430 2.42 19.75 -4.29
CA SER A 430 1.05 19.33 -4.61
C SER A 430 0.68 19.64 -6.04
N GLN A 431 1.10 20.81 -6.57
CA GLN A 431 0.87 21.16 -7.95
C GLN A 431 1.66 20.28 -8.92
N LEU A 432 2.92 19.94 -8.62
CA LEU A 432 3.73 19.02 -9.44
C LEU A 432 3.09 17.62 -9.50
N TYR A 433 2.53 17.12 -8.41
CA TYR A 433 1.77 15.88 -8.41
C TYR A 433 0.49 15.97 -9.27
N ALA A 434 -0.22 17.10 -9.20
CA ALA A 434 -1.39 17.32 -10.06
C ALA A 434 -1.01 17.39 -11.55
N ASP A 435 0.11 18.02 -11.88
CA ASP A 435 0.63 18.08 -13.25
C ASP A 435 1.06 16.68 -13.74
N ALA A 436 1.66 15.87 -12.87
CA ALA A 436 1.98 14.47 -13.17
C ALA A 436 0.72 13.63 -13.42
N GLU A 437 -0.32 13.76 -12.59
CA GLU A 437 -1.63 13.09 -12.81
C GLU A 437 -2.28 13.53 -14.14
N LYS A 438 -2.22 14.82 -14.45
CA LYS A 438 -2.73 15.34 -15.72
C LYS A 438 -1.99 14.74 -16.91
N GLN A 439 -0.66 14.59 -16.81
CA GLN A 439 0.14 13.94 -17.85
C GLN A 439 -0.28 12.47 -18.04
N LEU A 440 -0.53 11.71 -16.95
CA LEU A 440 -1.03 10.34 -17.04
C LEU A 440 -2.38 10.26 -17.80
N GLN A 441 -3.26 11.23 -17.58
CA GLN A 441 -4.56 11.30 -18.26
C GLN A 441 -4.40 11.67 -19.74
N GLU A 442 -3.54 12.63 -20.08
CA GLU A 442 -3.25 13.06 -21.46
C GLU A 442 -2.65 11.92 -22.27
N ASP A 443 -1.75 11.14 -21.68
CA ASP A 443 -1.12 9.98 -22.31
C ASP A 443 -2.03 8.74 -22.31
N ALA A 444 -3.15 8.79 -21.58
CA ALA A 444 -3.97 7.62 -21.25
C ALA A 444 -3.08 6.47 -20.75
N ALA A 445 -2.19 6.77 -19.81
CA ALA A 445 -1.16 5.86 -19.33
C ALA A 445 -1.76 4.57 -18.75
N LEU A 446 -2.86 4.70 -18.01
CA LEU A 446 -3.61 3.60 -17.41
C LEU A 446 -5.12 3.93 -17.40
N ILE A 447 -5.94 2.94 -17.06
CA ILE A 447 -7.39 3.12 -16.95
C ILE A 447 -7.78 2.93 -15.49
N PRO A 448 -7.89 4.02 -14.69
CA PRO A 448 -8.34 3.93 -13.30
C PRO A 448 -9.75 3.37 -13.24
N LEU A 449 -10.00 2.48 -12.28
CA LEU A 449 -11.31 1.84 -12.09
C LEU A 449 -11.97 2.30 -10.80
N TYR A 450 -11.29 2.13 -9.67
CA TYR A 450 -11.81 2.52 -8.36
C TYR A 450 -10.71 2.71 -7.30
N HIS A 451 -11.03 3.53 -6.30
CA HIS A 451 -10.30 3.59 -5.04
C HIS A 451 -10.96 2.62 -4.05
N GLN A 452 -10.15 1.80 -3.41
CA GLN A 452 -10.62 0.68 -2.60
C GLN A 452 -11.15 1.12 -1.25
N VAL A 453 -12.29 0.55 -0.89
CA VAL A 453 -12.82 0.57 0.48
C VAL A 453 -12.59 -0.79 1.13
N GLU A 454 -11.92 -0.79 2.28
CA GLU A 454 -11.80 -1.97 3.12
C GLU A 454 -13.01 -2.09 4.04
N VAL A 455 -13.56 -3.30 4.14
CA VAL A 455 -14.75 -3.59 4.95
C VAL A 455 -14.38 -4.59 6.02
N ARG A 456 -14.59 -4.21 7.29
CA ARG A 456 -14.39 -5.05 8.46
C ARG A 456 -15.64 -5.07 9.33
N MET A 457 -15.78 -6.12 10.11
CA MET A 457 -16.76 -6.16 11.20
C MET A 457 -16.04 -5.99 12.53
N VAL A 458 -16.62 -5.17 13.40
CA VAL A 458 -16.07 -4.83 14.73
C VAL A 458 -17.19 -4.93 15.75
N LYS A 459 -16.98 -5.72 16.81
CA LYS A 459 -17.95 -5.85 17.91
C LYS A 459 -18.20 -4.50 18.59
N PRO A 460 -19.44 -4.21 19.03
CA PRO A 460 -19.82 -2.90 19.55
C PRO A 460 -19.17 -2.57 20.91
N ASP A 461 -18.64 -3.55 21.61
CA ASP A 461 -17.91 -3.39 22.86
C ASP A 461 -16.42 -3.10 22.68
N ILE A 462 -15.90 -3.13 21.45
CA ILE A 462 -14.55 -2.66 21.13
C ILE A 462 -14.54 -1.14 21.01
N ILE A 463 -13.83 -0.49 21.93
CA ILE A 463 -13.60 0.95 21.96
C ILE A 463 -12.20 1.25 21.40
N GLY A 464 -12.04 2.37 20.68
CA GLY A 464 -10.75 2.82 20.15
C GLY A 464 -10.42 2.28 18.75
N TYR A 465 -11.26 1.41 18.17
CA TYR A 465 -11.15 1.08 16.75
C TYR A 465 -11.47 2.33 15.90
N SER A 466 -10.65 2.59 14.90
CA SER A 466 -10.86 3.68 13.94
C SER A 466 -11.00 3.14 12.53
N ASP A 467 -11.99 3.63 11.80
CA ASP A 467 -12.18 3.41 10.36
C ASP A 467 -11.68 4.61 9.51
N LYS A 468 -10.92 5.54 10.13
CA LYS A 468 -10.44 6.75 9.50
C LYS A 468 -8.98 6.69 9.04
N ASP A 469 -8.20 5.68 9.49
CA ASP A 469 -6.82 5.50 9.06
C ASP A 469 -6.76 4.91 7.64
N PRO A 470 -6.41 5.69 6.61
CA PRO A 470 -6.38 5.22 5.23
C PRO A 470 -5.23 4.24 4.96
N LEU A 471 -4.22 4.18 5.83
CA LEU A 471 -3.11 3.21 5.79
C LEU A 471 -3.47 1.89 6.47
N ARG A 472 -4.57 1.85 7.23
CA ARG A 472 -5.11 0.64 7.88
C ARG A 472 -4.15 0.02 8.90
N ASN A 473 -3.41 0.87 9.62
CA ASN A 473 -2.45 0.46 10.66
C ASN A 473 -3.16 0.15 11.98
N TYR A 474 -4.02 -0.87 11.97
CA TYR A 474 -4.78 -1.26 13.15
C TYR A 474 -3.89 -1.86 14.23
N THR A 475 -3.89 -1.25 15.41
CA THR A 475 -3.11 -1.71 16.57
C THR A 475 -4.00 -1.96 17.77
N VAL A 476 -3.97 -3.19 18.30
CA VAL A 476 -4.76 -3.60 19.46
C VAL A 476 -4.40 -2.81 20.73
N LYS A 477 -3.18 -2.27 20.79
CA LYS A 477 -2.72 -1.44 21.93
C LYS A 477 -3.56 -0.19 22.18
N SER A 478 -4.26 0.30 21.14
CA SER A 478 -5.14 1.47 21.22
C SER A 478 -6.60 1.10 21.55
N TRP A 479 -6.91 -0.19 21.67
CA TRP A 479 -8.28 -0.66 21.89
C TRP A 479 -8.54 -1.02 23.34
N SER A 480 -9.81 -1.01 23.72
CA SER A 480 -10.30 -1.50 25.00
C SER A 480 -11.68 -2.11 24.84
N PHE A 481 -12.11 -2.88 25.83
CA PHE A 481 -13.50 -3.31 25.91
C PHE A 481 -14.34 -2.28 26.69
N ALA A 482 -15.57 -2.07 26.25
CA ALA A 482 -16.53 -1.30 27.02
C ALA A 482 -16.72 -1.90 28.41
N PRO A 483 -16.94 -1.09 29.47
CA PRO A 483 -17.27 -1.61 30.77
C PRO A 483 -18.48 -2.53 30.67
N LYS A 484 -18.41 -3.73 31.28
CA LYS A 484 -19.56 -4.61 31.39
C LYS A 484 -20.62 -3.89 32.22
N LYS A 485 -21.84 -3.72 31.67
CA LYS A 485 -23.00 -3.20 32.37
C LYS A 485 -23.46 -4.15 33.45
#